data_4795a61dfd8ccd479b0e072a2de621f4
#
_entry.id   4795a61dfd8ccd479b0e072a2de621f4
#
_cell.length_a   1.000
_cell.length_b   1.000
_cell.length_c   1.000
_cell.angle_alpha   90.00
_cell.angle_beta   90.00
_cell.angle_gamma   90.00
#
_symmetry.space_group_name_H-M   'P 1'
#
loop_
_entity.id
_entity.type
_entity.pdbx_description
1 polymer ?
#
loop_
_entity_poly.entity_id
_entity_poly.type
_entity_poly.pdbx_seq_one_letter_code
_entity_poly.pdbx_strand_id
1 'polypeptide(L)'
;KLLQIAQVLMRRVEQVTDDSGAAYAQFQRAAMLEDQVRARTRDLEHALDLLNQSNAQLAEANRATEAARQNLANAIETVQEGFALFDAEDVLVMCNSRFGMHILDIHDALKPGLTFDGYVERVSRSRYLALPEGETPQDWAVKRRQRHRDLHVIFNVRMIWDRWVQVSEHRTSDGGTVILQTDVTDIIRME
;
A
#
# COMPACT_ATOMS: atom_id res chain seq x y z
N LYS A 1 -77.45 -13.16 -52.06
CA LYS A 1 -76.12 -12.95 -52.72
C LYS A 1 -75.49 -11.63 -52.33
N LEU A 2 -76.20 -10.47 -52.35
CA LEU A 2 -75.63 -9.17 -52.00
C LEU A 2 -75.19 -9.06 -50.52
N LEU A 3 -75.97 -9.61 -49.57
CA LEU A 3 -75.66 -9.67 -48.16
C LEU A 3 -74.38 -10.50 -47.87
N GLN A 4 -74.13 -11.56 -48.53
CA GLN A 4 -72.93 -12.40 -48.42
C GLN A 4 -71.70 -11.67 -48.93
N ILE A 5 -71.79 -10.95 -50.03
CA ILE A 5 -70.69 -10.15 -50.59
C ILE A 5 -70.36 -8.98 -49.61
N ALA A 6 -71.35 -8.32 -49.09
CA ALA A 6 -71.13 -7.25 -48.06
C ALA A 6 -70.43 -7.76 -46.78
N GLN A 7 -70.85 -8.96 -46.32
CA GLN A 7 -70.18 -9.57 -45.12
C GLN A 7 -68.70 -9.96 -45.35
N VAL A 8 -68.40 -10.46 -46.54
CA VAL A 8 -67.04 -10.84 -46.97
C VAL A 8 -66.18 -9.57 -47.08
N LEU A 9 -66.73 -8.54 -47.71
CA LEU A 9 -66.01 -7.25 -47.83
C LEU A 9 -65.78 -6.58 -46.49
N MET A 10 -66.77 -6.58 -45.59
CA MET A 10 -66.56 -6.07 -44.21
C MET A 10 -65.45 -6.82 -43.44
N ARG A 11 -65.51 -8.14 -43.45
CA ARG A 11 -64.42 -8.94 -42.80
C ARG A 11 -63.03 -8.66 -43.39
N ARG A 12 -62.95 -8.44 -44.70
CA ARG A 12 -61.67 -8.13 -45.32
C ARG A 12 -61.15 -6.73 -45.00
N VAL A 13 -62.04 -5.77 -44.87
CA VAL A 13 -61.72 -4.41 -44.41
C VAL A 13 -61.26 -4.45 -42.95
N GLU A 14 -62.00 -5.17 -42.08
CA GLU A 14 -61.61 -5.36 -40.68
C GLU A 14 -60.21 -6.03 -40.54
N GLN A 15 -59.96 -7.09 -41.29
CA GLN A 15 -58.62 -7.73 -41.30
C GLN A 15 -57.51 -6.80 -41.77
N VAL A 16 -57.70 -6.05 -42.85
CA VAL A 16 -56.72 -5.11 -43.37
C VAL A 16 -56.48 -3.94 -42.37
N THR A 17 -57.52 -3.54 -41.62
CA THR A 17 -57.39 -2.49 -40.61
C THR A 17 -56.64 -3.01 -39.36
N ASP A 18 -56.92 -4.22 -38.92
CA ASP A 18 -56.19 -4.88 -37.81
C ASP A 18 -54.73 -5.15 -38.15
N ASP A 19 -54.45 -5.65 -39.37
CA ASP A 19 -53.09 -5.90 -39.84
C ASP A 19 -52.28 -4.59 -39.95
N SER A 20 -52.89 -3.48 -40.42
CA SER A 20 -52.24 -2.19 -40.46
C SER A 20 -52.03 -1.57 -39.08
N GLY A 21 -52.94 -1.80 -38.11
CA GLY A 21 -52.78 -1.41 -36.73
C GLY A 21 -51.63 -2.14 -36.04
N ALA A 22 -51.52 -3.45 -36.27
CA ALA A 22 -50.42 -4.26 -35.74
C ALA A 22 -49.06 -3.86 -36.34
N ALA A 23 -48.99 -3.61 -37.63
CA ALA A 23 -47.80 -3.13 -38.30
C ALA A 23 -47.33 -1.74 -37.77
N TYR A 24 -48.27 -0.82 -37.56
CA TYR A 24 -47.98 0.49 -37.00
C TYR A 24 -47.48 0.38 -35.56
N ALA A 25 -48.08 -0.48 -34.73
CA ALA A 25 -47.61 -0.71 -33.35
C ALA A 25 -46.19 -1.33 -33.31
N GLN A 26 -45.89 -2.25 -34.25
CA GLN A 26 -44.54 -2.82 -34.38
C GLN A 26 -43.52 -1.75 -34.81
N PHE A 27 -43.88 -0.88 -35.73
CA PHE A 27 -43.03 0.24 -36.17
C PHE A 27 -42.74 1.20 -35.03
N GLN A 28 -43.76 1.57 -34.24
CA GLN A 28 -43.55 2.44 -33.07
C GLN A 28 -42.62 1.78 -32.02
N ARG A 29 -42.82 0.50 -31.75
CA ARG A 29 -41.93 -0.25 -30.85
C ARG A 29 -40.48 -0.30 -31.36
N ALA A 30 -40.30 -0.53 -32.64
CA ALA A 30 -38.97 -0.54 -33.26
C ALA A 30 -38.29 0.82 -33.16
N ALA A 31 -39.01 1.91 -33.42
CA ALA A 31 -38.48 3.26 -33.27
C ALA A 31 -38.11 3.59 -31.82
N MET A 32 -38.97 3.22 -30.84
CA MET A 32 -38.65 3.38 -29.41
C MET A 32 -37.42 2.59 -28.97
N LEU A 33 -37.30 1.33 -29.44
CA LEU A 33 -36.12 0.50 -29.15
C LEU A 33 -34.86 1.08 -29.77
N GLU A 34 -34.92 1.59 -30.97
CA GLU A 34 -33.77 2.23 -31.64
C GLU A 34 -33.31 3.47 -30.85
N ASP A 35 -34.25 4.32 -30.43
CA ASP A 35 -33.90 5.48 -29.61
C ASP A 35 -33.31 5.07 -28.24
N GLN A 36 -33.83 4.02 -27.63
CA GLN A 36 -33.35 3.48 -26.38
C GLN A 36 -31.94 2.90 -26.53
N VAL A 37 -31.68 2.17 -27.62
CA VAL A 37 -30.35 1.65 -27.92
C VAL A 37 -29.36 2.79 -28.14
N ARG A 38 -29.75 3.80 -28.91
CA ARG A 38 -28.89 4.98 -29.15
C ARG A 38 -28.56 5.73 -27.83
N ALA A 39 -29.55 5.90 -26.94
CA ALA A 39 -29.34 6.52 -25.65
C ALA A 39 -28.37 5.70 -24.80
N ARG A 40 -28.59 4.38 -24.70
CA ARG A 40 -27.72 3.48 -23.94
C ARG A 40 -26.30 3.42 -24.49
N THR A 41 -26.14 3.44 -25.83
CA THR A 41 -24.81 3.47 -26.45
C THR A 41 -24.04 4.72 -26.06
N ARG A 42 -24.69 5.91 -26.10
CA ARG A 42 -24.05 7.15 -25.65
C ARG A 42 -23.68 7.14 -24.16
N ASP A 43 -24.57 6.60 -23.31
CA ASP A 43 -24.29 6.47 -21.87
C ASP A 43 -23.08 5.57 -21.62
N LEU A 44 -23.00 4.45 -22.35
CA LEU A 44 -21.86 3.53 -22.28
C LEU A 44 -20.55 4.15 -22.77
N GLU A 45 -20.59 4.84 -23.90
CA GLU A 45 -19.43 5.56 -24.45
C GLU A 45 -18.92 6.59 -23.44
N HIS A 46 -19.81 7.39 -22.85
CA HIS A 46 -19.45 8.35 -21.82
C HIS A 46 -18.88 7.69 -20.57
N ALA A 47 -19.46 6.58 -20.10
CA ALA A 47 -18.96 5.83 -18.97
C ALA A 47 -17.57 5.22 -19.25
N LEU A 48 -17.33 4.72 -20.45
CA LEU A 48 -16.03 4.21 -20.87
C LEU A 48 -14.97 5.32 -20.90
N ASP A 49 -15.31 6.50 -21.40
CA ASP A 49 -14.40 7.65 -21.42
C ASP A 49 -14.01 8.09 -20.01
N LEU A 50 -14.99 8.18 -19.09
CA LEU A 50 -14.73 8.49 -17.69
C LEU A 50 -13.85 7.42 -17.01
N LEU A 51 -14.11 6.14 -17.28
CA LEU A 51 -13.32 5.04 -16.75
C LEU A 51 -11.88 5.10 -17.26
N ASN A 52 -11.69 5.32 -18.54
CA ASN A 52 -10.37 5.46 -19.16
C ASN A 52 -9.59 6.64 -18.57
N GLN A 53 -10.26 7.78 -18.38
CA GLN A 53 -9.67 8.97 -17.76
C GLN A 53 -9.28 8.69 -16.30
N SER A 54 -10.15 8.06 -15.52
CA SER A 54 -9.87 7.67 -14.14
C SER A 54 -8.69 6.70 -14.04
N ASN A 55 -8.65 5.70 -14.91
CA ASN A 55 -7.54 4.74 -14.95
C ASN A 55 -6.21 5.43 -15.31
N ALA A 56 -6.22 6.37 -16.24
CA ALA A 56 -5.03 7.15 -16.59
C ALA A 56 -4.53 7.99 -15.40
N GLN A 57 -5.43 8.65 -14.66
CA GLN A 57 -5.09 9.40 -13.45
C GLN A 57 -4.54 8.51 -12.34
N LEU A 58 -5.14 7.35 -12.10
CA LEU A 58 -4.63 6.38 -11.13
C LEU A 58 -3.24 5.86 -11.51
N ALA A 59 -3.01 5.57 -12.78
CA ALA A 59 -1.70 5.12 -13.26
C ALA A 59 -0.63 6.19 -13.07
N GLU A 60 -0.96 7.46 -13.31
CA GLU A 60 -0.03 8.57 -13.10
C GLU A 60 0.25 8.80 -11.61
N ALA A 61 -0.77 8.79 -10.75
CA ALA A 61 -0.60 8.90 -9.31
C ALA A 61 0.26 7.76 -8.73
N ASN A 62 0.05 6.53 -9.19
CA ASN A 62 0.87 5.40 -8.78
C ASN A 62 2.33 5.54 -9.21
N ARG A 63 2.60 6.01 -10.44
CA ARG A 63 3.97 6.27 -10.90
C ARG A 63 4.65 7.36 -10.07
N ALA A 64 3.95 8.45 -9.78
CA ALA A 64 4.49 9.54 -8.96
C ALA A 64 4.82 9.05 -7.54
N THR A 65 3.93 8.25 -6.93
CA THR A 65 4.14 7.66 -5.59
C THR A 65 5.35 6.72 -5.60
N GLU A 66 5.47 5.85 -6.58
CA GLU A 66 6.59 4.91 -6.66
C GLU A 66 7.92 5.63 -6.91
N ALA A 67 7.92 6.67 -7.74
CA ALA A 67 9.11 7.51 -7.96
C ALA A 67 9.53 8.23 -6.67
N ALA A 68 8.58 8.79 -5.92
CA ALA A 68 8.86 9.44 -4.64
C ALA A 68 9.41 8.45 -3.61
N ARG A 69 8.83 7.24 -3.52
CA ARG A 69 9.30 6.16 -2.65
C ARG A 69 10.74 5.74 -3.00
N GLN A 70 11.03 5.58 -4.29
CA GLN A 70 12.38 5.21 -4.76
C GLN A 70 13.40 6.31 -4.48
N ASN A 71 13.03 7.58 -4.69
CA ASN A 71 13.91 8.71 -4.37
C ASN A 71 14.23 8.78 -2.89
N LEU A 72 13.23 8.55 -2.02
CA LEU A 72 13.42 8.48 -0.58
C LEU A 72 14.35 7.34 -0.18
N ALA A 73 14.14 6.14 -0.72
CA ALA A 73 14.99 4.99 -0.46
C ALA A 73 16.45 5.26 -0.87
N ASN A 74 16.66 5.86 -2.04
CA ASN A 74 18.00 6.24 -2.51
C ASN A 74 18.65 7.29 -1.59
N ALA A 75 17.89 8.29 -1.16
CA ALA A 75 18.39 9.32 -0.24
C ALA A 75 18.80 8.73 1.10
N ILE A 76 18.00 7.84 1.67
CA ILE A 76 18.30 7.16 2.94
C ILE A 76 19.52 6.25 2.81
N GLU A 77 19.73 5.61 1.66
CA GLU A 77 20.90 4.77 1.41
C GLU A 77 22.20 5.57 1.40
N THR A 78 22.17 6.87 1.09
CA THR A 78 23.35 7.75 1.15
C THR A 78 23.74 8.20 2.54
N VAL A 79 22.84 8.04 3.55
CA VAL A 79 23.12 8.41 4.95
C VAL A 79 24.24 7.53 5.50
N GLN A 80 25.21 8.14 6.19
CA GLN A 80 26.37 7.45 6.77
C GLN A 80 26.00 6.55 7.95
N GLU A 81 24.87 6.81 8.58
CA GLU A 81 24.35 6.11 9.75
C GLU A 81 23.39 4.99 9.33
N GLY A 82 23.25 3.98 10.19
CA GLY A 82 22.17 3.00 10.07
C GLY A 82 20.83 3.66 10.33
N PHE A 83 19.92 3.57 9.37
CA PHE A 83 18.57 4.15 9.44
C PHE A 83 17.50 3.07 9.37
N ALA A 84 16.49 3.14 10.24
CA ALA A 84 15.28 2.35 10.14
C ALA A 84 14.05 3.17 10.53
N LEU A 85 12.94 2.90 9.84
CA LEU A 85 11.62 3.47 10.12
C LEU A 85 10.65 2.34 10.45
N PHE A 86 10.05 2.41 11.63
CA PHE A 86 8.94 1.58 12.07
C PHE A 86 7.65 2.40 12.04
N ASP A 87 6.54 1.78 11.66
CA ASP A 87 5.21 2.43 11.68
C ASP A 87 4.62 2.49 13.11
N ALA A 88 3.38 2.98 13.21
CA ALA A 88 2.66 3.10 14.47
C ALA A 88 2.34 1.75 15.14
N GLU A 89 2.35 0.67 14.38
CA GLU A 89 2.17 -0.72 14.82
C GLU A 89 3.51 -1.41 15.14
N ASP A 90 4.61 -0.64 15.22
CA ASP A 90 5.98 -1.13 15.45
C ASP A 90 6.43 -2.17 14.41
N VAL A 91 6.03 -2.00 13.13
CA VAL A 91 6.46 -2.83 12.01
C VAL A 91 7.46 -2.05 11.15
N LEU A 92 8.57 -2.70 10.79
CA LEU A 92 9.60 -2.12 9.94
C LEU A 92 9.04 -1.80 8.56
N VAL A 93 9.06 -0.52 8.18
CA VAL A 93 8.64 -0.01 6.87
C VAL A 93 9.81 0.01 5.90
N MET A 94 10.95 0.52 6.35
CA MET A 94 12.18 0.61 5.55
C MET A 94 13.42 0.73 6.43
N CYS A 95 14.54 0.32 5.91
CA CYS A 95 15.86 0.56 6.47
C CYS A 95 16.90 0.68 5.35
N ASN A 96 18.04 1.30 5.65
CA ASN A 96 19.18 1.32 4.74
C ASN A 96 20.12 0.13 5.00
N SER A 97 21.09 -0.08 4.10
CA SER A 97 22.06 -1.17 4.20
C SER A 97 22.99 -1.08 5.42
N ARG A 98 23.07 0.10 6.04
CA ARG A 98 23.90 0.34 7.22
C ARG A 98 23.19 -0.03 8.51
N PHE A 99 21.86 -0.11 8.52
CA PHE A 99 21.12 -0.54 9.69
C PHE A 99 21.44 -2.00 10.03
N GLY A 100 21.88 -2.24 11.22
CA GLY A 100 22.31 -3.57 11.67
C GLY A 100 23.64 -4.07 11.07
N MET A 101 24.43 -3.21 10.39
CA MET A 101 25.71 -3.59 9.79
C MET A 101 26.70 -4.20 10.79
N HIS A 102 26.56 -3.91 12.07
CA HIS A 102 27.38 -4.48 13.15
C HIS A 102 26.83 -5.81 13.69
N ILE A 103 25.70 -6.28 13.20
CA ILE A 103 24.99 -7.48 13.64
C ILE A 103 24.67 -8.36 12.40
N LEU A 104 25.71 -8.93 11.83
CA LEU A 104 25.64 -9.60 10.52
C LEU A 104 24.68 -10.81 10.50
N ASP A 105 24.48 -11.47 11.63
CA ASP A 105 23.62 -12.65 11.76
C ASP A 105 22.11 -12.35 11.69
N ILE A 106 21.71 -11.08 11.80
CA ILE A 106 20.32 -10.67 11.64
C ILE A 106 20.05 -9.90 10.35
N HIS A 107 21.08 -9.59 9.58
CA HIS A 107 20.97 -8.72 8.41
C HIS A 107 19.91 -9.19 7.40
N ASP A 108 19.85 -10.48 7.13
CA ASP A 108 18.85 -11.06 6.21
C ASP A 108 17.39 -10.94 6.71
N ALA A 109 17.21 -10.77 8.01
CA ALA A 109 15.91 -10.57 8.63
C ALA A 109 15.42 -9.11 8.61
N LEU A 110 16.30 -8.14 8.36
CA LEU A 110 16.00 -6.71 8.33
C LEU A 110 15.29 -6.34 7.04
N LYS A 111 14.02 -6.75 6.92
CA LYS A 111 13.17 -6.48 5.75
C LYS A 111 11.85 -5.88 6.20
N PRO A 112 11.19 -5.07 5.34
CA PRO A 112 9.85 -4.58 5.61
C PRO A 112 8.92 -5.69 6.07
N GLY A 113 8.13 -5.42 7.12
CA GLY A 113 7.26 -6.38 7.78
C GLY A 113 7.85 -7.04 9.04
N LEU A 114 9.13 -6.84 9.36
CA LEU A 114 9.70 -7.28 10.63
C LEU A 114 9.14 -6.43 11.78
N THR A 115 8.57 -7.06 12.81
CA THR A 115 8.12 -6.35 14.01
C THR A 115 9.30 -5.91 14.87
N PHE A 116 9.14 -4.81 15.61
CA PHE A 116 10.16 -4.35 16.56
C PHE A 116 10.50 -5.42 17.61
N ASP A 117 9.50 -6.12 18.11
CA ASP A 117 9.71 -7.25 19.01
C ASP A 117 10.56 -8.36 18.38
N GLY A 118 10.29 -8.69 17.13
CA GLY A 118 11.08 -9.66 16.37
C GLY A 118 12.52 -9.20 16.12
N TYR A 119 12.72 -7.89 15.91
CA TYR A 119 14.04 -7.28 15.82
C TYR A 119 14.80 -7.40 17.16
N VAL A 120 14.18 -6.98 18.27
CA VAL A 120 14.79 -7.02 19.60
C VAL A 120 15.16 -8.44 20.00
N GLU A 121 14.28 -9.41 19.74
CA GLU A 121 14.53 -10.81 20.04
C GLU A 121 15.75 -11.38 19.30
N ARG A 122 15.93 -11.00 18.02
CA ARG A 122 17.09 -11.41 17.23
C ARG A 122 18.37 -10.72 17.70
N VAL A 123 18.32 -9.41 17.97
CA VAL A 123 19.48 -8.68 18.47
C VAL A 123 19.95 -9.22 19.80
N SER A 124 19.03 -9.48 20.75
CA SER A 124 19.38 -9.98 22.08
C SER A 124 20.11 -11.32 22.08
N ARG A 125 19.85 -12.14 21.05
CA ARG A 125 20.49 -13.46 20.86
C ARG A 125 21.66 -13.45 19.90
N SER A 126 21.97 -12.28 19.33
CA SER A 126 23.06 -12.16 18.38
C SER A 126 24.40 -12.41 19.04
N ARG A 127 25.25 -13.19 18.39
CA ARG A 127 26.64 -13.38 18.80
C ARG A 127 27.52 -12.12 18.72
N TYR A 128 27.02 -11.09 18.01
CA TYR A 128 27.72 -9.82 17.85
C TYR A 128 27.43 -8.81 18.97
N LEU A 129 26.38 -9.06 19.78
CA LEU A 129 26.04 -8.23 20.92
C LEU A 129 26.91 -8.61 22.11
N ALA A 130 27.62 -7.63 22.69
CA ALA A 130 28.35 -7.83 23.94
C ALA A 130 27.42 -7.46 25.11
N LEU A 131 26.82 -8.49 25.72
CA LEU A 131 25.96 -8.27 26.89
C LEU A 131 26.80 -7.79 28.08
N PRO A 132 26.27 -6.86 28.92
CA PRO A 132 26.87 -6.51 30.18
C PRO A 132 27.05 -7.74 31.09
N GLU A 133 28.04 -7.69 31.99
CA GLU A 133 28.31 -8.77 32.92
C GLU A 133 27.10 -9.07 33.82
N GLY A 134 26.67 -10.34 33.85
CA GLY A 134 25.51 -10.78 34.59
C GLY A 134 24.15 -10.52 33.93
N GLU A 135 24.10 -9.96 32.72
CA GLU A 135 22.85 -9.72 32.00
C GLU A 135 22.53 -10.86 31.00
N THR A 136 21.30 -11.34 31.03
CA THR A 136 20.85 -12.35 30.05
C THR A 136 20.30 -11.70 28.79
N PRO A 137 20.24 -12.41 27.63
CA PRO A 137 19.56 -11.91 26.43
C PRO A 137 18.13 -11.45 26.69
N GLN A 138 17.42 -12.12 27.60
CA GLN A 138 16.05 -11.77 27.98
C GLN A 138 15.99 -10.44 28.73
N ASP A 139 16.90 -10.22 29.68
CA ASP A 139 16.98 -8.97 30.45
C ASP A 139 17.27 -7.78 29.53
N TRP A 140 18.22 -7.96 28.61
CA TRP A 140 18.54 -6.96 27.61
C TRP A 140 17.31 -6.64 26.73
N ALA A 141 16.60 -7.67 26.24
CA ALA A 141 15.42 -7.50 25.42
C ALA A 141 14.30 -6.74 26.15
N VAL A 142 14.05 -7.05 27.43
CA VAL A 142 13.07 -6.33 28.24
C VAL A 142 13.43 -4.84 28.37
N LYS A 143 14.68 -4.53 28.74
CA LYS A 143 15.17 -3.16 28.83
C LYS A 143 15.07 -2.42 27.51
N ARG A 144 15.38 -3.10 26.40
CA ARG A 144 15.33 -2.53 25.06
C ARG A 144 13.89 -2.14 24.65
N ARG A 145 12.91 -3.02 24.92
CA ARG A 145 11.48 -2.75 24.70
C ARG A 145 10.97 -1.61 25.56
N GLN A 146 11.44 -1.52 26.81
CA GLN A 146 11.05 -0.45 27.71
C GLN A 146 11.52 0.91 27.21
N ARG A 147 12.78 1.03 26.76
CA ARG A 147 13.33 2.26 26.17
C ARG A 147 12.58 2.70 24.92
N HIS A 148 12.13 1.76 24.12
CA HIS A 148 11.39 2.06 22.89
C HIS A 148 10.05 2.76 23.13
N ARG A 149 9.52 2.73 24.34
CA ARG A 149 8.26 3.41 24.69
C ARG A 149 8.45 4.92 24.92
N ASP A 150 9.68 5.36 25.11
CA ASP A 150 10.01 6.77 25.32
C ASP A 150 9.90 7.53 23.99
N LEU A 151 9.52 8.81 24.07
CA LEU A 151 9.37 9.68 22.88
C LEU A 151 10.71 9.95 22.19
N HIS A 152 11.77 10.01 22.98
CA HIS A 152 13.13 10.22 22.52
C HIS A 152 14.09 9.51 23.46
N VAL A 153 14.94 8.67 22.91
CA VAL A 153 15.95 7.96 23.69
C VAL A 153 17.26 7.87 22.94
N ILE A 154 18.36 8.03 23.65
CA ILE A 154 19.72 7.82 23.14
C ILE A 154 20.44 6.92 24.14
N PHE A 155 21.08 5.88 23.64
CA PHE A 155 21.89 4.97 24.46
C PHE A 155 22.95 4.28 23.62
N ASN A 156 24.02 3.83 24.27
CA ASN A 156 25.11 3.12 23.64
C ASN A 156 24.95 1.61 23.84
N VAL A 157 25.22 0.85 22.78
CA VAL A 157 25.23 -0.60 22.77
C VAL A 157 26.66 -1.06 22.49
N ARG A 158 27.19 -1.90 23.36
CA ARG A 158 28.50 -2.52 23.16
C ARG A 158 28.36 -3.75 22.27
N MET A 159 29.18 -3.82 21.28
CA MET A 159 29.31 -4.95 20.36
C MET A 159 30.58 -5.72 20.63
N ILE A 160 30.71 -6.93 20.09
CA ILE A 160 31.99 -7.64 20.13
C ILE A 160 33.09 -6.82 19.47
N TRP A 161 34.36 -7.19 19.69
CA TRP A 161 35.55 -6.48 19.21
C TRP A 161 35.66 -5.03 19.71
N ASP A 162 35.08 -4.76 20.90
CA ASP A 162 35.09 -3.46 21.54
C ASP A 162 34.59 -2.32 20.65
N ARG A 163 33.53 -2.60 19.90
CA ARG A 163 32.80 -1.60 19.13
C ARG A 163 31.63 -1.05 19.91
N TRP A 164 31.32 0.21 19.67
CA TRP A 164 30.22 0.90 20.30
C TRP A 164 29.30 1.53 19.27
N VAL A 165 28.03 1.21 19.37
CA VAL A 165 26.97 1.76 18.52
C VAL A 165 26.03 2.59 19.36
N GLN A 166 25.93 3.87 19.05
CA GLN A 166 24.90 4.72 19.62
C GLN A 166 23.61 4.51 18.87
N VAL A 167 22.55 4.22 19.61
CA VAL A 167 21.17 4.10 19.09
C VAL A 167 20.40 5.33 19.54
N SER A 168 19.83 6.04 18.58
CA SER A 168 18.95 7.19 18.79
C SER A 168 17.57 6.88 18.21
N GLU A 169 16.53 7.04 19.02
CA GLU A 169 15.15 6.82 18.62
C GLU A 169 14.33 8.08 18.76
N HIS A 170 13.51 8.35 17.75
CA HIS A 170 12.61 9.49 17.72
C HIS A 170 11.22 9.02 17.29
N ARG A 171 10.22 9.32 18.10
CA ARG A 171 8.82 9.09 17.74
C ARG A 171 8.37 10.10 16.69
N THR A 172 7.78 9.64 15.60
CA THR A 172 7.23 10.48 14.55
C THR A 172 5.83 10.98 14.91
N SER A 173 5.36 12.04 14.23
CA SER A 173 4.03 12.63 14.50
C SER A 173 2.85 11.73 14.21
N ASP A 174 3.03 10.74 13.35
CA ASP A 174 2.05 9.71 12.99
C ASP A 174 2.12 8.46 13.88
N GLY A 175 2.98 8.50 14.92
CA GLY A 175 3.11 7.43 15.92
C GLY A 175 4.17 6.38 15.61
N GLY A 176 4.83 6.47 14.46
CA GLY A 176 5.96 5.60 14.12
C GLY A 176 7.23 5.94 14.89
N THR A 177 8.32 5.24 14.61
CA THR A 177 9.62 5.46 15.25
C THR A 177 10.75 5.44 14.22
N VAL A 178 11.56 6.46 14.19
CA VAL A 178 12.85 6.48 13.48
C VAL A 178 13.96 6.04 14.42
N ILE A 179 14.77 5.09 13.97
CA ILE A 179 15.94 4.59 14.66
C ILE A 179 17.19 4.93 13.85
N LEU A 180 18.14 5.59 14.48
CA LEU A 180 19.47 5.85 13.94
C LEU A 180 20.51 5.04 14.70
N GLN A 181 21.49 4.50 13.98
CA GLN A 181 22.62 3.75 14.54
C GLN A 181 23.93 4.36 14.05
N THR A 182 24.69 4.94 14.97
CA THR A 182 25.96 5.60 14.69
C THR A 182 27.09 4.83 15.35
N ASP A 183 28.16 4.50 14.62
CA ASP A 183 29.40 3.96 15.21
C ASP A 183 30.10 5.09 15.98
N VAL A 184 30.18 4.94 17.29
CA VAL A 184 30.83 5.91 18.21
C VAL A 184 32.08 5.34 18.86
N THR A 185 32.63 4.28 18.29
CA THR A 185 33.80 3.56 18.83
C THR A 185 34.99 4.48 19.05
N ASP A 186 35.33 5.29 18.05
CA ASP A 186 36.49 6.19 18.16
C ASP A 186 36.28 7.33 19.16
N ILE A 187 35.04 7.77 19.31
CA ILE A 187 34.67 8.81 20.30
C ILE A 187 34.88 8.27 21.72
N ILE A 188 34.34 7.07 21.98
CA ILE A 188 34.43 6.46 23.32
C ILE A 188 35.87 6.07 23.71
N ARG A 189 36.70 5.73 22.71
CA ARG A 189 38.12 5.39 22.97
C ARG A 189 39.01 6.59 23.24
N MET A 190 38.58 7.78 22.87
CA MET A 190 39.32 9.02 23.08
C MET A 190 39.04 9.70 24.44
N GLU A 191 37.97 9.28 25.13
CA GLU A 191 37.63 9.72 26.50
C GLU A 191 38.33 8.85 27.54
#